data_a4bf34ed77dbdebdb7bd6eaa46d2d893
#
_entry.id   a4bf34ed77dbdebdb7bd6eaa46d2d893
#
_cell.length_a   1.000
_cell.length_b   1.000
_cell.length_c   1.000
_cell.angle_alpha   90.00
_cell.angle_beta   90.00
_cell.angle_gamma   90.00
#
_symmetry.space_group_name_H-M   'P 1'
#
loop_
_entity.id
_entity.type
_entity.pdbx_description
1 polymer ?
#
loop_
_entity_poly.entity_id
_entity_poly.type
_entity_poly.pdbx_seq_one_letter_code
_entity_poly.pdbx_strand_id
1 'polypeptide(L)'
;MARENNITERREDPGELHEEAYQFPDGGIIPSIMEYTMSQAPRPNRPLALAGALTMTSHMMGRRYIAEDGTSPNIYLIALANSGCGKDYPRKVNRNIAVELGMVGTVCDSFASGGGLEDSVLMNTRVLAQYDEMDTLFRAMKADKSGSSEPMSAMMLSLYGDSCSSHSRRQLSAVSNSKSQIPAYCIRPSLSIFGTAIPKQFFASMSDRMLTNGLFARCLLIPTGDRPALNDAPYRPFSASLVSYLQDFAGCTADPLTGRVSAPLMKADEKPMLMTVPFDEEVRPFVKESGEEYDAAWNRTESDAERALLARAQEKVIKLSLVFAVSENHVHPVIGIRHLFRARQIVNFSNRKSMYLASMYCADSEFHDLQLRALRKIPESGILHNKLLKNLHLPASQFGELMDTLVLSGEVVRISGTSDRNPLYKVANDD
;
A
#
# COMPACT_ATOMS: atom_id res chain seq x y z
N MET A 1 14.78 23.34 -21.24
CA MET A 1 13.62 22.60 -21.73
C MET A 1 13.30 21.60 -20.65
N ALA A 2 12.28 21.88 -19.82
CA ALA A 2 11.77 20.91 -18.85
C ALA A 2 11.14 19.75 -19.64
N ARG A 3 11.59 18.52 -19.40
CA ARG A 3 10.93 17.33 -19.94
C ARG A 3 9.57 17.25 -19.22
N GLU A 4 8.51 17.44 -19.96
CA GLU A 4 7.16 17.18 -19.47
C GLU A 4 7.08 15.71 -19.10
N ASN A 5 6.73 15.45 -17.84
CA ASN A 5 6.56 14.09 -17.31
C ASN A 5 5.37 13.44 -18.04
N ASN A 6 5.63 12.47 -18.91
CA ASN A 6 4.61 11.72 -19.63
C ASN A 6 3.86 10.75 -18.70
N ILE A 7 2.99 11.28 -17.82
CA ILE A 7 1.96 10.46 -17.13
C ILE A 7 0.75 10.23 -18.05
N THR A 8 0.67 10.95 -19.15
CA THR A 8 -0.47 10.99 -20.09
C THR A 8 -0.58 9.79 -21.04
N GLU A 9 0.44 8.93 -21.16
CA GLU A 9 0.29 7.69 -21.91
C GLU A 9 -0.79 6.80 -21.27
N ARG A 10 -1.85 6.52 -22.02
CA ARG A 10 -2.95 5.65 -21.60
C ARG A 10 -2.43 4.23 -21.42
N ARG A 11 -2.29 3.84 -20.16
CA ARG A 11 -1.85 2.48 -19.80
C ARG A 11 -3.02 1.52 -19.83
N GLU A 12 -2.78 0.30 -20.23
CA GLU A 12 -3.77 -0.78 -20.16
C GLU A 12 -4.07 -1.15 -18.70
N ASP A 13 -5.35 -1.45 -18.42
CA ASP A 13 -5.74 -1.96 -17.11
C ASP A 13 -5.15 -3.37 -16.91
N PRO A 14 -4.30 -3.60 -15.91
CA PRO A 14 -3.79 -4.94 -15.61
C PRO A 14 -4.84 -5.90 -15.03
N GLY A 15 -6.11 -5.48 -14.98
CA GLY A 15 -7.20 -6.29 -14.46
C GLY A 15 -7.17 -6.46 -12.94
N GLU A 16 -7.42 -7.68 -12.47
CA GLU A 16 -7.40 -8.08 -11.07
C GLU A 16 -6.15 -8.87 -10.71
N LEU A 17 -5.83 -8.94 -9.42
CA LEU A 17 -4.72 -9.77 -8.93
C LEU A 17 -5.03 -11.25 -9.19
N HIS A 18 -4.06 -11.94 -9.78
CA HIS A 18 -4.21 -13.34 -10.18
C HIS A 18 -4.56 -14.25 -9.00
N GLU A 19 -5.41 -15.26 -9.24
CA GLU A 19 -5.86 -16.22 -8.21
C GLU A 19 -4.74 -16.92 -7.45
N GLU A 20 -3.62 -17.20 -8.09
CA GLU A 20 -2.45 -17.83 -7.47
C GLU A 20 -1.87 -17.01 -6.30
N ALA A 21 -2.03 -15.68 -6.32
CA ALA A 21 -1.57 -14.82 -5.24
C ALA A 21 -2.31 -15.09 -3.91
N TYR A 22 -3.50 -15.69 -3.98
CA TYR A 22 -4.33 -16.03 -2.83
C TYR A 22 -4.21 -17.51 -2.40
N GLN A 23 -3.44 -18.31 -3.11
CA GLN A 23 -3.29 -19.73 -2.82
C GLN A 23 -2.13 -19.94 -1.84
N PHE A 24 -2.41 -20.62 -0.74
CA PHE A 24 -1.46 -20.95 0.31
C PHE A 24 -1.53 -22.47 0.57
N PRO A 25 -0.91 -23.30 -0.29
CA PRO A 25 -1.08 -24.77 -0.25
C PRO A 25 -0.61 -25.40 1.06
N ASP A 26 0.40 -24.81 1.69
CA ASP A 26 0.99 -25.34 2.92
C ASP A 26 0.40 -24.74 4.20
N GLY A 27 -0.67 -23.95 4.09
CA GLY A 27 -1.30 -23.30 5.21
C GLY A 27 -0.51 -22.08 5.72
N GLY A 28 -0.64 -21.79 7.02
CA GLY A 28 0.07 -20.69 7.68
C GLY A 28 -0.83 -19.65 8.31
N ILE A 29 -0.22 -18.64 8.92
CA ILE A 29 -0.96 -17.60 9.67
C ILE A 29 -1.76 -16.68 8.75
N ILE A 30 -1.22 -16.32 7.58
CA ILE A 30 -1.91 -15.48 6.60
C ILE A 30 -3.23 -16.13 6.13
N PRO A 31 -3.23 -17.37 5.60
CA PRO A 31 -4.49 -18.00 5.19
C PRO A 31 -5.46 -18.20 6.36
N SER A 32 -4.99 -18.47 7.57
CA SER A 32 -5.85 -18.60 8.76
C SER A 32 -6.58 -17.28 9.10
N ILE A 33 -5.87 -16.14 9.05
CA ILE A 33 -6.47 -14.81 9.24
C ILE A 33 -7.44 -14.48 8.09
N MET A 34 -7.05 -14.81 6.84
CA MET A 34 -7.90 -14.59 5.66
C MET A 34 -9.20 -15.39 5.76
N GLU A 35 -9.13 -16.67 6.09
CA GLU A 35 -10.28 -17.56 6.22
C GLU A 35 -11.26 -17.04 7.28
N TYR A 36 -10.76 -16.69 8.46
CA TYR A 36 -11.59 -16.06 9.49
C TYR A 36 -12.23 -14.76 8.98
N THR A 37 -11.44 -13.88 8.34
CA THR A 37 -11.94 -12.61 7.81
C THR A 37 -13.04 -12.84 6.78
N MET A 38 -12.84 -13.75 5.84
CA MET A 38 -13.81 -14.08 4.79
C MET A 38 -15.09 -14.71 5.36
N SER A 39 -14.97 -15.59 6.35
CA SER A 39 -16.12 -16.26 6.96
C SER A 39 -17.01 -15.33 7.79
N GLN A 40 -16.44 -14.24 8.35
CA GLN A 40 -17.14 -13.38 9.28
C GLN A 40 -17.45 -11.99 8.72
N ALA A 41 -16.83 -11.59 7.60
CA ALA A 41 -17.08 -10.27 7.01
C ALA A 41 -18.51 -10.18 6.45
N PRO A 42 -19.28 -9.12 6.73
CA PRO A 42 -20.57 -8.88 6.08
C PRO A 42 -20.48 -8.75 4.56
N ARG A 43 -19.34 -8.32 4.06
CA ARG A 43 -18.98 -8.24 2.64
C ARG A 43 -17.63 -8.92 2.46
N PRO A 44 -17.59 -10.26 2.28
CA PRO A 44 -16.35 -11.01 2.14
C PRO A 44 -15.60 -10.55 0.89
N ASN A 45 -14.42 -9.98 1.09
CA ASN A 45 -13.59 -9.45 0.02
C ASN A 45 -12.18 -10.01 0.16
N ARG A 46 -11.79 -10.86 -0.75
CA ARG A 46 -10.54 -11.63 -0.68
C ARG A 46 -9.29 -10.76 -0.74
N PRO A 47 -9.17 -9.76 -1.64
CA PRO A 47 -8.10 -8.76 -1.61
C PRO A 47 -7.98 -8.02 -0.27
N LEU A 48 -9.10 -7.60 0.33
CA LEU A 48 -9.09 -6.92 1.62
C LEU A 48 -8.64 -7.85 2.75
N ALA A 49 -9.08 -9.11 2.73
CA ALA A 49 -8.66 -10.12 3.70
C ALA A 49 -7.15 -10.38 3.61
N LEU A 50 -6.61 -10.50 2.38
CA LEU A 50 -5.16 -10.63 2.15
C LEU A 50 -4.40 -9.40 2.67
N ALA A 51 -4.86 -8.20 2.36
CA ALA A 51 -4.22 -6.97 2.78
C ALA A 51 -4.14 -6.83 4.31
N GLY A 52 -5.24 -7.13 5.01
CA GLY A 52 -5.28 -7.15 6.48
C GLY A 52 -4.38 -8.23 7.07
N ALA A 53 -4.43 -9.44 6.53
CA ALA A 53 -3.60 -10.56 6.99
C ALA A 53 -2.10 -10.29 6.79
N LEU A 54 -1.69 -9.78 5.61
CA LEU A 54 -0.29 -9.43 5.33
C LEU A 54 0.25 -8.40 6.31
N THR A 55 -0.51 -7.33 6.55
CA THR A 55 -0.06 -6.24 7.44
C THR A 55 -0.01 -6.66 8.90
N MET A 56 -0.98 -7.46 9.37
CA MET A 56 -0.96 -8.00 10.74
C MET A 56 0.17 -8.99 10.94
N THR A 57 0.39 -9.90 9.98
CA THR A 57 1.51 -10.86 10.02
C THR A 57 2.85 -10.12 10.04
N SER A 58 3.05 -9.17 9.15
CA SER A 58 4.23 -8.30 9.13
C SER A 58 4.46 -7.59 10.47
N HIS A 59 3.39 -7.06 11.08
CA HIS A 59 3.46 -6.41 12.40
C HIS A 59 3.89 -7.38 13.51
N MET A 60 3.32 -8.59 13.56
CA MET A 60 3.70 -9.61 14.54
C MET A 60 5.15 -10.07 14.38
N MET A 61 5.67 -10.04 13.15
CA MET A 61 7.07 -10.38 12.82
C MET A 61 8.07 -9.29 13.20
N GLY A 62 7.63 -8.04 13.30
CA GLY A 62 8.50 -6.90 13.55
C GLY A 62 9.43 -7.09 14.75
N ARG A 63 10.73 -6.78 14.59
CA ARG A 63 11.80 -6.98 15.60
C ARG A 63 12.05 -8.45 16.02
N ARG A 64 11.55 -9.42 15.25
CA ARG A 64 11.77 -10.85 15.53
C ARG A 64 12.42 -11.59 14.36
N TYR A 65 12.14 -11.18 13.14
CA TYR A 65 12.62 -11.83 11.93
C TYR A 65 13.31 -10.83 11.02
N ILE A 66 14.27 -11.33 10.25
CA ILE A 66 15.00 -10.61 9.22
C ILE A 66 15.41 -11.59 8.12
N ALA A 67 15.34 -11.18 6.85
CA ALA A 67 15.90 -11.98 5.78
C ALA A 67 17.44 -11.98 5.84
N GLU A 68 18.10 -12.95 5.21
CA GLU A 68 19.57 -13.07 5.28
C GLU A 68 20.30 -11.87 4.63
N ASP A 69 19.67 -11.15 3.72
CA ASP A 69 20.18 -9.91 3.12
C ASP A 69 20.01 -8.66 4.02
N GLY A 70 19.43 -8.82 5.19
CA GLY A 70 19.16 -7.75 6.14
C GLY A 70 17.80 -7.08 5.98
N THR A 71 16.96 -7.52 5.04
CA THR A 71 15.62 -6.94 4.83
C THR A 71 14.66 -7.28 5.96
N SER A 72 13.99 -6.27 6.52
CA SER A 72 12.99 -6.40 7.60
C SER A 72 11.59 -6.64 7.05
N PRO A 73 10.66 -7.24 7.83
CA PRO A 73 9.34 -7.62 7.36
C PRO A 73 8.32 -6.46 7.25
N ASN A 74 8.65 -5.25 7.69
CA ASN A 74 7.72 -4.12 7.70
C ASN A 74 7.23 -3.76 6.28
N ILE A 75 5.90 -3.62 6.13
CA ILE A 75 5.27 -3.29 4.85
C ILE A 75 4.31 -2.11 4.98
N TYR A 76 4.18 -1.32 3.92
CA TYR A 76 3.15 -0.31 3.75
C TYR A 76 2.20 -0.79 2.68
N LEU A 77 0.95 -1.00 3.03
CA LEU A 77 -0.05 -1.55 2.13
C LEU A 77 -1.32 -0.71 2.15
N ILE A 78 -1.82 -0.37 0.97
CA ILE A 78 -3.05 0.39 0.78
C ILE A 78 -4.01 -0.45 -0.05
N ALA A 79 -5.14 -0.81 0.55
CA ALA A 79 -6.22 -1.50 -0.13
C ALA A 79 -7.19 -0.48 -0.73
N LEU A 80 -7.39 -0.57 -2.05
CA LEU A 80 -8.25 0.35 -2.80
C LEU A 80 -9.62 -0.28 -3.01
N ALA A 81 -10.63 0.21 -2.29
CA ALA A 81 -11.99 -0.34 -2.29
C ALA A 81 -13.03 0.76 -2.41
N ASN A 82 -14.04 0.54 -3.26
CA ASN A 82 -15.20 1.40 -3.34
C ASN A 82 -16.01 1.37 -2.03
N SER A 83 -16.88 2.37 -1.82
CA SER A 83 -17.75 2.41 -0.66
C SER A 83 -18.65 1.18 -0.59
N GLY A 84 -18.81 0.60 0.60
CA GLY A 84 -19.62 -0.57 0.83
C GLY A 84 -19.00 -1.92 0.44
N CYS A 85 -17.70 -1.98 0.09
CA CYS A 85 -16.98 -3.22 -0.20
C CYS A 85 -16.44 -3.95 1.05
N GLY A 86 -16.71 -3.46 2.26
CA GLY A 86 -16.30 -4.13 3.50
C GLY A 86 -14.89 -3.76 3.98
N LYS A 87 -14.36 -2.61 3.57
CA LYS A 87 -12.98 -2.16 3.90
C LYS A 87 -12.67 -2.05 5.40
N ASP A 88 -13.70 -1.90 6.26
CA ASP A 88 -13.52 -1.77 7.71
C ASP A 88 -13.21 -3.10 8.41
N TYR A 89 -13.68 -4.21 7.81
CA TYR A 89 -13.68 -5.49 8.51
C TYR A 89 -12.27 -6.02 8.80
N PRO A 90 -11.31 -6.03 7.87
CA PRO A 90 -9.94 -6.48 8.14
C PRO A 90 -9.25 -5.66 9.25
N ARG A 91 -9.54 -4.35 9.35
CA ARG A 91 -9.01 -3.51 10.45
C ARG A 91 -9.58 -3.93 11.81
N LYS A 92 -10.87 -4.28 11.85
CA LYS A 92 -11.50 -4.84 13.08
C LYS A 92 -10.87 -6.17 13.47
N VAL A 93 -10.64 -7.06 12.50
CA VAL A 93 -9.96 -8.34 12.74
C VAL A 93 -8.56 -8.12 13.30
N ASN A 94 -7.77 -7.22 12.72
CA ASN A 94 -6.43 -6.90 13.22
C ASN A 94 -6.45 -6.37 14.66
N ARG A 95 -7.43 -5.52 15.03
CA ARG A 95 -7.60 -5.06 16.41
C ARG A 95 -7.97 -6.19 17.36
N ASN A 96 -8.87 -7.07 16.94
CA ASN A 96 -9.26 -8.22 17.74
C ASN A 96 -8.07 -9.18 17.96
N ILE A 97 -7.24 -9.42 16.94
CA ILE A 97 -5.99 -10.17 17.09
C ILE A 97 -5.06 -9.46 18.09
N ALA A 98 -4.92 -8.15 18.02
CA ALA A 98 -4.10 -7.41 18.98
C ALA A 98 -4.62 -7.53 20.42
N VAL A 99 -5.94 -7.64 20.62
CA VAL A 99 -6.54 -7.92 21.96
C VAL A 99 -6.14 -9.30 22.46
N GLU A 100 -6.29 -10.34 21.62
CA GLU A 100 -5.94 -11.72 21.99
C GLU A 100 -4.44 -11.90 22.29
N LEU A 101 -3.60 -11.07 21.67
CA LEU A 101 -2.14 -11.09 21.84
C LEU A 101 -1.63 -10.13 22.91
N GLY A 102 -2.49 -9.36 23.58
CA GLY A 102 -2.08 -8.32 24.54
C GLY A 102 -1.27 -7.17 23.91
N MET A 103 -1.44 -6.92 22.61
CA MET A 103 -0.69 -5.93 21.81
C MET A 103 -1.50 -4.67 21.46
N VAL A 104 -2.61 -4.39 22.15
CA VAL A 104 -3.55 -3.31 21.75
C VAL A 104 -2.86 -1.96 21.55
N GLY A 105 -1.89 -1.61 22.40
CA GLY A 105 -1.16 -0.35 22.30
C GLY A 105 -0.27 -0.22 21.05
N THR A 106 0.00 -1.32 20.34
CA THR A 106 0.84 -1.32 19.15
C THR A 106 0.05 -1.23 17.83
N VAL A 107 -1.30 -1.33 17.90
CA VAL A 107 -2.19 -1.16 16.73
C VAL A 107 -2.93 0.16 16.90
N CYS A 108 -2.54 1.14 16.10
CA CYS A 108 -3.04 2.50 16.19
C CYS A 108 -3.88 2.83 14.95
N ASP A 109 -4.89 3.71 15.11
CA ASP A 109 -5.67 4.17 13.97
C ASP A 109 -4.88 5.22 13.16
N SER A 110 -5.18 6.43 13.19
CA SER A 110 -4.48 7.48 12.46
C SER A 110 -3.53 8.26 13.40
N PHE A 111 -2.55 8.93 12.80
CA PHE A 111 -1.68 9.87 13.50
C PHE A 111 -1.92 11.28 12.97
N ALA A 112 -2.06 12.23 13.87
CA ALA A 112 -2.28 13.64 13.53
C ALA A 112 -1.00 14.34 13.03
N SER A 113 0.18 13.82 13.38
CA SER A 113 1.47 14.43 13.01
C SER A 113 2.59 13.40 12.94
N GLY A 114 3.65 13.74 12.21
CA GLY A 114 4.88 12.92 12.15
C GLY A 114 5.52 12.73 13.51
N GLY A 115 5.46 13.74 14.40
CA GLY A 115 5.94 13.61 15.78
C GLY A 115 5.14 12.62 16.61
N GLY A 116 3.81 12.60 16.48
CA GLY A 116 2.97 11.61 17.16
C GLY A 116 3.22 10.18 16.67
N LEU A 117 3.49 10.00 15.37
CA LEU A 117 3.92 8.72 14.82
C LEU A 117 5.28 8.29 15.38
N GLU A 118 6.26 9.21 15.38
CA GLU A 118 7.59 8.97 15.94
C GLU A 118 7.53 8.56 17.42
N ASP A 119 6.83 9.33 18.24
CA ASP A 119 6.64 9.06 19.66
C ASP A 119 6.00 7.68 19.90
N SER A 120 4.99 7.32 19.12
CA SER A 120 4.33 6.00 19.21
C SER A 120 5.30 4.86 18.88
N VAL A 121 6.14 5.02 17.86
CA VAL A 121 7.11 3.99 17.46
C VAL A 121 8.25 3.90 18.49
N LEU A 122 8.70 5.02 19.06
CA LEU A 122 9.72 5.01 20.11
C LEU A 122 9.21 4.33 21.40
N MET A 123 7.94 4.54 21.74
CA MET A 123 7.32 3.93 22.93
C MET A 123 7.01 2.44 22.76
N ASN A 124 6.49 2.04 21.61
CA ASN A 124 5.99 0.68 21.37
C ASN A 124 6.97 -0.19 20.58
N THR A 125 8.01 0.40 20.00
CA THR A 125 9.07 -0.21 19.17
C THR A 125 8.58 -0.90 17.89
N ARG A 126 7.35 -1.38 17.85
CA ARG A 126 6.64 -1.87 16.67
C ARG A 126 5.22 -1.30 16.66
N VAL A 127 4.77 -0.82 15.51
CA VAL A 127 3.47 -0.18 15.33
C VAL A 127 2.83 -0.67 14.03
N LEU A 128 1.56 -1.03 14.09
CA LEU A 128 0.68 -1.15 12.94
C LEU A 128 -0.24 0.08 12.90
N ALA A 129 0.03 0.99 11.98
CA ALA A 129 -0.82 2.15 11.73
C ALA A 129 -1.94 1.78 10.76
N GLN A 130 -3.21 1.90 11.17
CA GLN A 130 -4.38 1.58 10.36
C GLN A 130 -5.11 2.87 9.98
N TYR A 131 -5.13 3.22 8.69
CA TYR A 131 -5.81 4.40 8.18
C TYR A 131 -7.09 4.01 7.44
N ASP A 132 -8.24 4.55 7.85
CA ASP A 132 -9.50 4.32 7.14
C ASP A 132 -9.52 5.03 5.79
N GLU A 133 -9.27 6.30 5.78
CA GLU A 133 -9.28 7.14 4.58
C GLU A 133 -7.87 7.63 4.30
N MET A 134 -7.02 6.77 3.74
CA MET A 134 -5.62 7.12 3.44
C MET A 134 -5.52 8.29 2.45
N ASP A 135 -6.52 8.47 1.59
CA ASP A 135 -6.62 9.62 0.68
C ASP A 135 -6.73 10.97 1.42
N THR A 136 -7.29 10.99 2.63
CA THR A 136 -7.34 12.20 3.46
C THR A 136 -5.94 12.66 3.87
N LEU A 137 -5.06 11.72 4.24
CA LEU A 137 -3.66 12.02 4.55
C LEU A 137 -2.93 12.59 3.32
N PHE A 138 -3.08 11.94 2.15
CA PHE A 138 -2.45 12.41 0.91
C PHE A 138 -3.02 13.76 0.45
N ARG A 139 -4.31 13.99 0.63
CA ARG A 139 -4.95 15.27 0.35
C ARG A 139 -4.42 16.40 1.23
N ALA A 140 -4.22 16.12 2.51
CA ALA A 140 -3.60 17.08 3.43
C ALA A 140 -2.17 17.41 2.99
N MET A 141 -1.39 16.42 2.58
CA MET A 141 -0.04 16.62 2.03
C MET A 141 -0.05 17.45 0.73
N LYS A 142 -1.00 17.21 -0.17
CA LYS A 142 -1.14 17.98 -1.44
C LYS A 142 -1.55 19.43 -1.18
N ALA A 143 -2.45 19.67 -0.23
CA ALA A 143 -2.97 21.00 0.07
C ALA A 143 -1.98 21.86 0.89
N ASP A 144 -1.01 21.25 1.51
CA ASP A 144 -0.07 21.91 2.42
C ASP A 144 1.03 22.67 1.66
N LYS A 145 0.76 23.92 1.39
CA LYS A 145 1.74 24.87 0.82
C LYS A 145 2.78 25.35 1.85
N SER A 146 2.52 25.15 3.14
CA SER A 146 3.40 25.60 4.24
C SER A 146 4.48 24.57 4.62
N GLY A 147 4.40 23.32 4.10
CA GLY A 147 5.30 22.23 4.44
C GLY A 147 5.00 21.57 5.79
N SER A 148 3.88 21.85 6.44
CA SER A 148 3.55 21.31 7.77
C SER A 148 3.24 19.81 7.75
N SER A 149 2.86 19.25 6.61
CA SER A 149 2.64 17.80 6.41
C SER A 149 3.88 17.04 5.92
N GLU A 150 4.92 17.74 5.46
CA GLU A 150 6.22 17.12 5.12
C GLU A 150 6.79 16.26 6.26
N PRO A 151 6.67 16.68 7.55
CA PRO A 151 7.13 15.85 8.67
C PRO A 151 6.49 14.46 8.75
N MET A 152 5.24 14.28 8.32
CA MET A 152 4.57 12.97 8.34
C MET A 152 5.15 12.04 7.27
N SER A 153 5.27 12.51 6.02
CA SER A 153 5.83 11.69 4.92
C SER A 153 7.31 11.38 5.15
N ALA A 154 8.10 12.36 5.64
CA ALA A 154 9.48 12.17 6.00
C ALA A 154 9.65 11.15 7.13
N MET A 155 8.77 11.16 8.14
CA MET A 155 8.77 10.19 9.22
C MET A 155 8.43 8.78 8.73
N MET A 156 7.42 8.63 7.88
CA MET A 156 7.10 7.34 7.26
C MET A 156 8.25 6.81 6.42
N LEU A 157 8.94 7.68 5.65
CA LEU A 157 10.11 7.30 4.85
C LEU A 157 11.28 6.85 5.72
N SER A 158 11.59 7.59 6.77
CA SER A 158 12.66 7.26 7.72
C SER A 158 12.38 5.93 8.40
N LEU A 159 11.22 5.75 9.01
CA LEU A 159 10.85 4.54 9.73
C LEU A 159 10.78 3.30 8.84
N TYR A 160 10.48 3.45 7.53
CA TYR A 160 10.54 2.33 6.60
C TYR A 160 11.97 1.80 6.44
N GLY A 161 12.96 2.69 6.31
CA GLY A 161 14.37 2.34 6.14
C GLY A 161 15.06 1.97 7.47
N ASP A 162 14.74 2.67 8.57
CA ASP A 162 15.39 2.52 9.86
C ASP A 162 15.07 1.18 10.55
N SER A 163 14.11 0.42 10.02
CA SER A 163 13.79 -0.93 10.48
C SER A 163 14.98 -1.90 10.44
N CYS A 164 15.99 -1.61 9.63
CA CYS A 164 17.25 -2.38 9.55
C CYS A 164 18.37 -1.83 10.44
N SER A 165 18.20 -0.64 11.04
CA SER A 165 19.24 0.07 11.79
C SER A 165 18.71 0.63 13.11
N SER A 166 18.79 1.91 13.33
CA SER A 166 18.23 2.60 14.49
C SER A 166 17.61 3.92 14.06
N HIS A 167 16.54 4.31 14.74
CA HIS A 167 15.90 5.61 14.59
C HIS A 167 16.16 6.46 15.81
N SER A 168 16.68 7.67 15.62
CA SER A 168 16.89 8.64 16.68
C SER A 168 15.77 9.66 16.66
N ARG A 169 15.23 9.95 17.85
CA ARG A 169 14.19 10.96 18.02
C ARG A 169 14.65 12.32 17.52
N ARG A 170 13.77 13.07 16.89
CA ARG A 170 14.05 14.47 16.53
C ARG A 170 14.45 15.26 17.76
N GLN A 171 15.50 16.07 17.63
CA GLN A 171 15.94 16.94 18.70
C GLN A 171 14.94 18.07 18.90
N LEU A 172 14.29 18.10 20.06
CA LEU A 172 13.47 19.20 20.53
C LEU A 172 14.36 20.17 21.34
N SER A 173 13.83 21.37 21.63
CA SER A 173 14.55 22.30 22.53
C SER A 173 14.84 21.65 23.89
N ALA A 174 15.93 22.01 24.53
CA ALA A 174 16.38 21.43 25.80
C ALA A 174 15.29 21.40 26.89
N VAL A 175 14.39 22.39 26.90
CA VAL A 175 13.26 22.50 27.86
C VAL A 175 12.20 21.42 27.61
N SER A 176 11.97 21.05 26.36
CA SER A 176 10.97 20.00 25.99
C SER A 176 11.52 18.59 26.25
N ASN A 177 12.83 18.38 26.07
CA ASN A 177 13.44 17.06 26.23
C ASN A 177 13.50 16.60 27.70
N SER A 178 13.67 17.52 28.66
CA SER A 178 13.85 17.19 30.08
C SER A 178 12.60 16.59 30.77
N LYS A 179 11.40 16.69 30.15
CA LYS A 179 10.14 16.18 30.69
C LYS A 179 9.57 14.96 29.94
N SER A 180 10.24 14.51 28.89
CA SER A 180 9.72 13.43 28.05
C SER A 180 10.15 12.07 28.59
N GLN A 181 9.16 11.19 28.85
CA GLN A 181 9.40 9.76 29.15
C GLN A 181 9.63 8.93 27.87
N ILE A 182 9.63 9.56 26.69
CA ILE A 182 9.80 8.91 25.41
C ILE A 182 11.29 8.61 25.18
N PRO A 183 11.65 7.39 24.76
CA PRO A 183 13.04 7.05 24.48
C PRO A 183 13.68 7.98 23.45
N ALA A 184 14.98 8.25 23.60
CA ALA A 184 15.73 9.10 22.68
C ALA A 184 16.01 8.43 21.33
N TYR A 185 15.97 7.10 21.29
CA TYR A 185 16.17 6.31 20.08
C TYR A 185 15.49 4.94 20.22
N CYS A 186 15.30 4.28 19.09
CA CYS A 186 14.84 2.89 19.03
C CYS A 186 15.76 2.10 18.08
N ILE A 187 16.25 0.96 18.57
CA ILE A 187 17.03 0.03 17.76
C ILE A 187 16.05 -0.82 16.96
N ARG A 188 16.16 -0.79 15.62
CA ARG A 188 15.31 -1.54 14.68
C ARG A 188 13.81 -1.33 14.93
N PRO A 189 13.32 -0.09 14.81
CA PRO A 189 11.89 0.18 14.92
C PRO A 189 11.14 -0.57 13.81
N SER A 190 9.90 -0.95 14.06
CA SER A 190 9.08 -1.61 13.04
C SER A 190 7.75 -0.88 12.88
N LEU A 191 7.58 -0.20 11.75
CA LEU A 191 6.32 0.41 11.34
C LEU A 191 5.75 -0.35 10.16
N SER A 192 4.56 -0.91 10.32
CA SER A 192 3.72 -1.39 9.22
C SER A 192 2.50 -0.49 9.07
N ILE A 193 2.03 -0.30 7.83
CA ILE A 193 0.86 0.54 7.54
C ILE A 193 -0.18 -0.29 6.80
N PHE A 194 -1.42 -0.23 7.28
CA PHE A 194 -2.59 -0.71 6.58
C PHE A 194 -3.54 0.46 6.29
N GLY A 195 -3.51 0.98 5.07
CA GLY A 195 -4.41 2.02 4.59
C GLY A 195 -5.57 1.44 3.79
N THR A 196 -6.75 2.09 3.89
CA THR A 196 -7.85 1.85 2.96
C THR A 196 -8.25 3.17 2.30
N ALA A 197 -8.61 3.15 1.02
CA ALA A 197 -9.04 4.33 0.28
C ALA A 197 -9.97 3.98 -0.88
N ILE A 198 -10.69 4.96 -1.40
CA ILE A 198 -11.43 4.82 -2.67
C ILE A 198 -10.47 5.10 -3.82
N PRO A 199 -10.34 4.22 -4.84
CA PRO A 199 -9.33 4.34 -5.90
C PRO A 199 -9.26 5.73 -6.52
N LYS A 200 -10.40 6.24 -6.99
CA LYS A 200 -10.49 7.56 -7.61
C LYS A 200 -10.06 8.69 -6.66
N GLN A 201 -10.53 8.66 -5.40
CA GLN A 201 -10.23 9.73 -4.42
C GLN A 201 -8.76 9.70 -4.04
N PHE A 202 -8.19 8.51 -3.89
CA PHE A 202 -6.79 8.31 -3.55
C PHE A 202 -5.87 8.94 -4.59
N PHE A 203 -6.03 8.59 -5.89
CA PHE A 203 -5.19 9.15 -6.93
C PHE A 203 -5.48 10.63 -7.23
N ALA A 204 -6.73 11.09 -7.12
CA ALA A 204 -7.06 12.51 -7.23
C ALA A 204 -6.46 13.36 -6.09
N SER A 205 -6.14 12.74 -4.95
CA SER A 205 -5.46 13.40 -3.83
C SER A 205 -3.95 13.53 -4.02
N MET A 206 -3.39 12.90 -5.05
CA MET A 206 -1.95 12.92 -5.36
C MET A 206 -1.57 14.02 -6.35
N SER A 207 -0.29 14.34 -6.38
CA SER A 207 0.39 15.11 -7.43
C SER A 207 1.55 14.29 -7.98
N ASP A 208 2.08 14.68 -9.14
CA ASP A 208 3.28 14.05 -9.74
C ASP A 208 4.43 13.99 -8.76
N ARG A 209 4.68 15.09 -8.03
CA ARG A 209 5.70 15.12 -6.98
C ARG A 209 5.49 14.05 -5.92
N MET A 210 4.25 13.71 -5.58
CA MET A 210 3.95 12.68 -4.58
C MET A 210 4.17 11.26 -5.13
N LEU A 211 3.98 11.05 -6.43
CA LEU A 211 4.28 9.78 -7.08
C LEU A 211 5.80 9.49 -7.10
N THR A 212 6.63 10.55 -7.13
CA THR A 212 8.09 10.46 -7.22
C THR A 212 8.81 10.62 -5.88
N ASN A 213 8.16 11.12 -4.81
CA ASN A 213 8.80 11.45 -3.52
C ASN A 213 9.26 10.24 -2.69
N GLY A 214 9.12 9.02 -3.20
CA GLY A 214 9.57 7.79 -2.56
C GLY A 214 8.61 7.17 -1.53
N LEU A 215 7.66 7.91 -0.95
CA LEU A 215 6.67 7.32 -0.03
C LEU A 215 5.71 6.39 -0.78
N PHE A 216 5.14 6.88 -1.88
CA PHE A 216 4.26 6.10 -2.73
C PHE A 216 4.96 4.84 -3.27
N ALA A 217 6.22 4.95 -3.67
CA ALA A 217 7.02 3.84 -4.16
C ALA A 217 7.22 2.70 -3.14
N ARG A 218 7.14 3.00 -1.84
CA ARG A 218 7.22 2.03 -0.75
C ARG A 218 5.89 1.35 -0.44
N CYS A 219 4.78 1.91 -0.93
CA CYS A 219 3.46 1.33 -0.75
C CYS A 219 3.20 0.18 -1.73
N LEU A 220 2.50 -0.84 -1.25
CA LEU A 220 1.85 -1.86 -2.06
C LEU A 220 0.38 -1.47 -2.21
N LEU A 221 -0.14 -1.46 -3.43
CA LEU A 221 -1.55 -1.21 -3.69
C LEU A 221 -2.26 -2.51 -4.07
N ILE A 222 -3.36 -2.80 -3.37
CA ILE A 222 -4.23 -3.94 -3.67
C ILE A 222 -5.64 -3.44 -3.91
N PRO A 223 -6.07 -3.31 -5.16
CA PRO A 223 -7.46 -3.01 -5.51
C PRO A 223 -8.35 -4.23 -5.27
N THR A 224 -9.60 -3.97 -4.94
CA THR A 224 -10.52 -5.01 -4.43
C THR A 224 -11.57 -5.49 -5.42
N GLY A 225 -11.60 -4.97 -6.64
CA GLY A 225 -12.62 -5.32 -7.62
C GLY A 225 -14.03 -4.86 -7.21
N ASP A 226 -15.03 -5.59 -7.66
CA ASP A 226 -16.44 -5.28 -7.47
C ASP A 226 -16.92 -5.51 -6.02
N ARG A 227 -18.11 -4.93 -5.73
CA ARG A 227 -18.72 -5.07 -4.41
C ARG A 227 -19.22 -6.52 -4.18
N PRO A 228 -18.71 -7.22 -3.14
CA PRO A 228 -19.13 -8.59 -2.86
C PRO A 228 -20.61 -8.69 -2.42
N ALA A 229 -21.20 -9.87 -2.57
CA ALA A 229 -22.50 -10.18 -2.01
C ALA A 229 -22.51 -10.05 -0.48
N LEU A 230 -23.70 -9.82 0.08
CA LEU A 230 -23.87 -9.80 1.54
C LEU A 230 -23.71 -11.23 2.09
N ASN A 231 -22.99 -11.32 3.18
CA ASN A 231 -22.84 -12.55 3.98
C ASN A 231 -23.63 -12.38 5.30
N ASP A 232 -24.62 -13.20 5.48
CA ASP A 232 -25.49 -13.21 6.68
C ASP A 232 -24.98 -14.18 7.77
N ALA A 233 -23.69 -14.54 7.73
CA ALA A 233 -23.11 -15.42 8.73
C ALA A 233 -23.20 -14.79 10.14
N PRO A 234 -23.63 -15.56 11.15
CA PRO A 234 -23.65 -15.08 12.52
C PRO A 234 -22.22 -14.83 13.00
N TYR A 235 -22.04 -13.75 13.80
CA TYR A 235 -20.75 -13.46 14.42
C TYR A 235 -20.24 -14.66 15.23
N ARG A 236 -19.01 -15.04 15.02
CA ARG A 236 -18.28 -16.05 15.79
C ARG A 236 -16.95 -15.45 16.28
N PRO A 237 -16.61 -15.62 17.57
CA PRO A 237 -15.29 -15.25 18.06
C PRO A 237 -14.21 -16.12 17.39
N PHE A 238 -12.95 -15.76 17.57
CA PHE A 238 -11.85 -16.64 17.16
C PHE A 238 -11.97 -18.00 17.85
N SER A 239 -11.71 -19.08 17.11
CA SER A 239 -11.61 -20.40 17.72
C SER A 239 -10.41 -20.48 18.65
N ALA A 240 -10.49 -21.30 19.68
CA ALA A 240 -9.36 -21.50 20.61
C ALA A 240 -8.09 -21.95 19.89
N SER A 241 -8.24 -22.76 18.85
CA SER A 241 -7.11 -23.21 18.02
C SER A 241 -6.45 -22.06 17.26
N LEU A 242 -7.24 -21.14 16.68
CA LEU A 242 -6.71 -19.96 16.01
C LEU A 242 -6.01 -19.02 17.00
N VAL A 243 -6.62 -18.79 18.18
CA VAL A 243 -5.99 -17.96 19.23
C VAL A 243 -4.67 -18.55 19.67
N SER A 244 -4.62 -19.86 19.94
CA SER A 244 -3.37 -20.56 20.31
C SER A 244 -2.32 -20.44 19.22
N TYR A 245 -2.69 -20.58 17.94
CA TYR A 245 -1.77 -20.45 16.82
C TYR A 245 -1.25 -19.01 16.66
N LEU A 246 -2.12 -17.99 16.82
CA LEU A 246 -1.72 -16.58 16.82
C LEU A 246 -0.75 -16.27 17.96
N GLN A 247 -1.00 -16.80 19.15
CA GLN A 247 -0.15 -16.62 20.33
C GLN A 247 1.23 -17.27 20.13
N ASP A 248 1.27 -18.47 19.62
CA ASP A 248 2.52 -19.18 19.28
C ASP A 248 3.32 -18.41 18.22
N PHE A 249 2.65 -18.03 17.13
CA PHE A 249 3.26 -17.23 16.07
C PHE A 249 3.82 -15.89 16.58
N ALA A 250 3.11 -15.21 17.48
CA ALA A 250 3.54 -13.93 18.05
C ALA A 250 4.61 -14.09 19.15
N GLY A 251 4.92 -15.33 19.56
CA GLY A 251 5.85 -15.66 20.64
C GLY A 251 5.34 -15.20 21.99
N CYS A 252 4.02 -15.33 22.22
CA CYS A 252 3.40 -14.94 23.47
C CYS A 252 3.88 -15.82 24.63
N THR A 253 4.03 -15.22 25.80
CA THR A 253 4.36 -15.89 27.05
C THR A 253 3.31 -15.58 28.12
N ALA A 254 3.08 -16.54 29.00
CA ALA A 254 2.23 -16.31 30.17
C ALA A 254 3.00 -15.57 31.26
N ASP A 255 2.42 -14.51 31.79
CA ASP A 255 2.95 -13.83 32.96
C ASP A 255 2.86 -14.77 34.18
N PRO A 256 3.98 -15.02 34.88
CA PRO A 256 4.00 -15.99 35.99
C PRO A 256 3.10 -15.63 37.16
N LEU A 257 2.78 -14.36 37.36
CA LEU A 257 2.01 -13.88 38.49
C LEU A 257 0.50 -13.81 38.19
N THR A 258 0.17 -13.37 36.98
CA THR A 258 -1.23 -13.12 36.59
C THR A 258 -1.80 -14.19 35.68
N GLY A 259 -0.96 -15.05 35.10
CA GLY A 259 -1.35 -16.03 34.05
C GLY A 259 -1.75 -15.38 32.72
N ARG A 260 -1.65 -14.06 32.58
CA ARG A 260 -2.02 -13.34 31.37
C ARG A 260 -1.01 -13.65 30.25
N VAL A 261 -1.53 -14.11 29.12
CA VAL A 261 -0.73 -14.35 27.92
C VAL A 261 -0.58 -13.06 27.12
N SER A 262 0.65 -12.70 26.75
CA SER A 262 0.90 -11.51 25.94
C SER A 262 2.16 -11.67 25.09
N ALA A 263 2.15 -11.01 23.93
CA ALA A 263 3.34 -10.90 23.09
C ALA A 263 4.43 -10.07 23.80
N PRO A 264 5.72 -10.41 23.61
CA PRO A 264 6.82 -9.71 24.30
C PRO A 264 6.87 -8.24 23.89
N LEU A 265 6.92 -7.35 24.88
CA LEU A 265 7.20 -5.94 24.70
C LEU A 265 8.70 -5.74 24.85
N MET A 266 9.37 -5.32 23.77
CA MET A 266 10.80 -5.03 23.75
C MET A 266 11.04 -3.57 24.04
N LYS A 267 12.08 -3.23 24.81
CA LYS A 267 12.48 -1.83 25.05
C LYS A 267 13.10 -1.23 23.78
N ALA A 268 13.03 0.09 23.68
CA ALA A 268 13.53 0.80 22.50
C ALA A 268 15.09 0.72 22.37
N ASP A 269 15.80 0.79 23.48
CA ASP A 269 17.26 0.70 23.56
C ASP A 269 17.81 -0.73 23.57
N GLU A 270 16.92 -1.72 23.61
CA GLU A 270 17.29 -3.12 23.62
C GLU A 270 17.48 -3.65 22.19
N LYS A 271 18.67 -4.23 21.91
CA LYS A 271 18.95 -4.87 20.63
C LYS A 271 18.10 -6.14 20.51
N PRO A 272 17.16 -6.23 19.56
CA PRO A 272 16.32 -7.39 19.43
C PRO A 272 17.13 -8.62 18.98
N MET A 273 16.77 -9.78 19.53
CA MET A 273 17.28 -11.05 19.06
C MET A 273 16.47 -11.45 17.82
N LEU A 274 17.10 -11.41 16.64
CA LEU A 274 16.46 -11.66 15.37
C LEU A 274 16.72 -13.09 14.88
N MET A 275 15.68 -13.73 14.40
CA MET A 275 15.81 -14.95 13.59
C MET A 275 16.12 -14.53 12.15
N THR A 276 17.29 -14.89 11.65
CA THR A 276 17.66 -14.72 10.24
C THR A 276 17.03 -15.82 9.42
N VAL A 277 16.22 -15.44 8.43
CA VAL A 277 15.53 -16.34 7.52
C VAL A 277 16.37 -16.49 6.25
N PRO A 278 16.93 -17.68 5.99
CA PRO A 278 17.77 -17.91 4.82
C PRO A 278 16.94 -17.99 3.54
N PHE A 279 17.59 -17.67 2.42
CA PHE A 279 17.11 -18.07 1.10
C PHE A 279 17.48 -19.53 0.86
N ASP A 280 16.53 -20.32 0.33
CA ASP A 280 16.85 -21.63 -0.22
C ASP A 280 17.91 -21.48 -1.32
N GLU A 281 18.83 -22.44 -1.40
CA GLU A 281 19.90 -22.39 -2.40
C GLU A 281 19.36 -22.32 -3.84
N GLU A 282 18.26 -23.04 -4.09
CA GLU A 282 17.60 -23.03 -5.40
C GLU A 282 16.99 -21.68 -5.77
N VAL A 283 16.62 -20.84 -4.80
CA VAL A 283 15.97 -19.54 -5.06
C VAL A 283 16.98 -18.40 -5.26
N ARG A 284 18.23 -18.54 -4.80
CA ARG A 284 19.23 -17.47 -4.89
C ARG A 284 19.46 -16.93 -6.30
N PRO A 285 19.57 -17.78 -7.36
CA PRO A 285 19.68 -17.29 -8.73
C PRO A 285 18.47 -16.42 -9.14
N PHE A 286 17.25 -16.83 -8.78
CA PHE A 286 16.03 -16.11 -9.10
C PHE A 286 15.87 -14.78 -8.33
N VAL A 287 16.39 -14.70 -7.11
CA VAL A 287 16.45 -13.44 -6.35
C VAL A 287 17.34 -12.43 -7.09
N LYS A 288 18.51 -12.88 -7.58
CA LYS A 288 19.43 -12.05 -8.35
C LYS A 288 18.81 -11.62 -9.68
N GLU A 289 18.28 -12.57 -10.45
CA GLU A 289 17.62 -12.32 -11.72
C GLU A 289 16.47 -11.32 -11.60
N SER A 290 15.63 -11.48 -10.54
CA SER A 290 14.55 -10.54 -10.24
C SER A 290 15.04 -9.11 -10.04
N GLY A 291 16.16 -8.92 -9.35
CA GLY A 291 16.78 -7.59 -9.18
C GLY A 291 17.27 -7.02 -10.52
N GLU A 292 17.98 -7.82 -11.31
CA GLU A 292 18.50 -7.44 -12.63
C GLU A 292 17.36 -7.06 -13.60
N GLU A 293 16.22 -7.76 -13.57
CA GLU A 293 15.04 -7.43 -14.37
C GLU A 293 14.43 -6.07 -13.98
N TYR A 294 14.32 -5.76 -12.68
CA TYR A 294 13.83 -4.47 -12.22
C TYR A 294 14.79 -3.33 -12.59
N ASP A 295 16.11 -3.54 -12.50
CA ASP A 295 17.11 -2.57 -12.92
C ASP A 295 17.05 -2.34 -14.45
N ALA A 296 16.90 -3.41 -15.23
CA ALA A 296 16.73 -3.31 -16.66
C ALA A 296 15.43 -2.58 -17.06
N ALA A 297 14.33 -2.81 -16.34
CA ALA A 297 13.08 -2.09 -16.55
C ALA A 297 13.23 -0.60 -16.17
N TRP A 298 13.90 -0.29 -15.06
CA TRP A 298 14.19 1.07 -14.63
C TRP A 298 14.98 1.86 -15.70
N ASN A 299 15.95 1.22 -16.33
CA ASN A 299 16.78 1.84 -17.39
C ASN A 299 16.00 2.09 -18.68
N ARG A 300 14.93 1.32 -18.94
CA ARG A 300 14.12 1.43 -20.17
C ARG A 300 13.01 2.47 -20.08
N THR A 301 12.41 2.65 -18.90
CA THR A 301 11.29 3.58 -18.74
C THR A 301 11.75 5.04 -18.72
N GLU A 302 10.97 5.91 -19.33
CA GLU A 302 11.16 7.37 -19.25
C GLU A 302 10.36 8.02 -18.12
N SER A 303 9.36 7.31 -17.57
CA SER A 303 8.51 7.81 -16.50
C SER A 303 9.21 7.81 -15.13
N ASP A 304 9.37 8.99 -14.54
CA ASP A 304 9.98 9.14 -13.21
C ASP A 304 9.16 8.45 -12.10
N ALA A 305 7.83 8.45 -12.22
CA ALA A 305 6.96 7.74 -11.29
C ALA A 305 7.14 6.22 -11.38
N GLU A 306 7.29 5.68 -12.58
CA GLU A 306 7.58 4.26 -12.79
C GLU A 306 8.97 3.89 -12.30
N ARG A 307 9.99 4.72 -12.58
CA ARG A 307 11.33 4.57 -12.01
C ARG A 307 11.31 4.49 -10.49
N ALA A 308 10.56 5.36 -9.83
CA ALA A 308 10.42 5.34 -8.38
C ALA A 308 9.84 4.01 -7.87
N LEU A 309 8.80 3.46 -8.52
CA LEU A 309 8.20 2.17 -8.18
C LEU A 309 9.16 1.00 -8.41
N LEU A 310 9.88 0.99 -9.55
CA LEU A 310 10.85 -0.06 -9.92
C LEU A 310 12.06 -0.07 -8.98
N ALA A 311 12.56 1.10 -8.58
CA ALA A 311 13.66 1.23 -7.62
C ALA A 311 13.37 0.59 -6.24
N ARG A 312 12.11 0.35 -5.91
CA ARG A 312 11.68 -0.29 -4.65
C ARG A 312 11.05 -1.66 -4.84
N ALA A 313 10.97 -2.14 -6.09
CA ALA A 313 10.26 -3.38 -6.38
C ALA A 313 10.94 -4.59 -5.74
N GLN A 314 12.24 -4.74 -5.91
CA GLN A 314 13.00 -5.87 -5.34
C GLN A 314 12.93 -5.89 -3.81
N GLU A 315 13.08 -4.74 -3.14
CA GLU A 315 12.91 -4.64 -1.68
C GLU A 315 11.53 -5.13 -1.23
N LYS A 316 10.46 -4.69 -1.92
CA LYS A 316 9.09 -5.13 -1.63
C LYS A 316 8.89 -6.63 -1.86
N VAL A 317 9.52 -7.18 -2.90
CA VAL A 317 9.49 -8.63 -3.17
C VAL A 317 10.13 -9.41 -2.03
N ILE A 318 11.32 -9.02 -1.58
CA ILE A 318 11.99 -9.71 -0.46
C ILE A 318 11.18 -9.59 0.83
N LYS A 319 10.65 -8.40 1.16
CA LYS A 319 9.77 -8.20 2.32
C LYS A 319 8.57 -9.15 2.31
N LEU A 320 7.85 -9.23 1.19
CA LEU A 320 6.71 -10.14 1.06
C LEU A 320 7.13 -11.60 1.09
N SER A 321 8.23 -11.98 0.45
CA SER A 321 8.76 -13.34 0.48
C SER A 321 9.09 -13.79 1.90
N LEU A 322 9.71 -12.90 2.70
CA LEU A 322 9.98 -13.11 4.10
C LEU A 322 8.67 -13.31 4.90
N VAL A 323 7.67 -12.46 4.67
CA VAL A 323 6.36 -12.54 5.35
C VAL A 323 5.65 -13.85 5.00
N PHE A 324 5.72 -14.31 3.75
CA PHE A 324 5.15 -15.59 3.32
C PHE A 324 5.86 -16.78 3.95
N ALA A 325 7.20 -16.80 3.92
CA ALA A 325 8.00 -17.90 4.46
C ALA A 325 7.76 -18.09 5.98
N VAL A 326 7.77 -16.99 6.73
CA VAL A 326 7.50 -17.04 8.18
C VAL A 326 6.03 -17.35 8.47
N SER A 327 5.09 -16.87 7.65
CA SER A 327 3.67 -17.24 7.77
C SER A 327 3.46 -18.75 7.66
N GLU A 328 4.16 -19.40 6.75
CA GLU A 328 4.06 -20.83 6.49
C GLU A 328 4.73 -21.66 7.61
N ASN A 329 5.93 -21.26 8.02
CA ASN A 329 6.67 -21.91 9.09
C ASN A 329 7.47 -20.90 9.90
N HIS A 330 6.94 -20.51 11.06
CA HIS A 330 7.60 -19.49 11.90
C HIS A 330 8.69 -20.06 12.80
N VAL A 331 8.82 -21.40 12.91
CA VAL A 331 9.85 -22.05 13.73
C VAL A 331 11.13 -22.27 12.92
N HIS A 332 11.01 -22.70 11.68
CA HIS A 332 12.13 -22.95 10.76
C HIS A 332 11.82 -22.34 9.38
N PRO A 333 11.72 -21.02 9.28
CA PRO A 333 11.36 -20.37 8.02
C PRO A 333 12.52 -20.40 7.03
N VAL A 334 12.19 -20.65 5.75
CA VAL A 334 13.12 -20.59 4.62
C VAL A 334 12.42 -19.91 3.44
N ILE A 335 13.03 -18.91 2.86
CA ILE A 335 12.49 -18.23 1.68
C ILE A 335 12.75 -19.10 0.45
N GLY A 336 11.72 -19.81 -0.02
CA GLY A 336 11.78 -20.66 -1.22
C GLY A 336 11.16 -19.97 -2.44
N ILE A 337 11.24 -20.68 -3.57
CA ILE A 337 10.82 -20.17 -4.89
C ILE A 337 9.34 -19.74 -4.93
N ARG A 338 8.44 -20.46 -4.24
CA ARG A 338 7.02 -20.15 -4.18
C ARG A 338 6.75 -18.77 -3.55
N HIS A 339 7.51 -18.45 -2.48
CA HIS A 339 7.40 -17.17 -1.77
C HIS A 339 7.82 -16.03 -2.68
N LEU A 340 8.94 -16.21 -3.40
CA LEU A 340 9.46 -15.21 -4.34
C LEU A 340 8.49 -14.96 -5.49
N PHE A 341 7.97 -16.00 -6.15
CA PHE A 341 7.04 -15.82 -7.28
C PHE A 341 5.74 -15.15 -6.85
N ARG A 342 5.13 -15.57 -5.73
CA ARG A 342 3.93 -14.93 -5.20
C ARG A 342 4.18 -13.47 -4.86
N ALA A 343 5.30 -13.15 -4.22
CA ALA A 343 5.68 -11.78 -3.91
C ALA A 343 5.85 -10.93 -5.19
N ARG A 344 6.52 -11.46 -6.21
CA ARG A 344 6.68 -10.79 -7.51
C ARG A 344 5.34 -10.56 -8.21
N GLN A 345 4.44 -11.52 -8.21
CA GLN A 345 3.09 -11.35 -8.78
C GLN A 345 2.37 -10.15 -8.13
N ILE A 346 2.38 -10.08 -6.79
CA ILE A 346 1.73 -9.00 -6.06
C ILE A 346 2.41 -7.65 -6.33
N VAL A 347 3.74 -7.58 -6.29
CA VAL A 347 4.50 -6.33 -6.51
C VAL A 347 4.34 -5.83 -7.94
N ASN A 348 4.47 -6.71 -8.93
CA ASN A 348 4.31 -6.35 -10.34
C ASN A 348 2.89 -5.88 -10.66
N PHE A 349 1.88 -6.59 -10.13
CA PHE A 349 0.49 -6.16 -10.25
C PHE A 349 0.26 -4.80 -9.58
N SER A 350 0.73 -4.63 -8.34
CA SER A 350 0.65 -3.37 -7.61
C SER A 350 1.27 -2.21 -8.39
N ASN A 351 2.47 -2.39 -8.92
CA ASN A 351 3.17 -1.35 -9.69
C ASN A 351 2.41 -0.98 -10.97
N ARG A 352 1.99 -1.97 -11.77
CA ARG A 352 1.22 -1.74 -13.00
C ARG A 352 -0.13 -1.06 -12.71
N LYS A 353 -0.85 -1.55 -11.69
CA LYS A 353 -2.15 -0.96 -11.32
C LYS A 353 -2.00 0.45 -10.77
N SER A 354 -0.92 0.73 -10.05
CA SER A 354 -0.59 2.07 -9.57
C SER A 354 -0.41 3.05 -10.72
N MET A 355 0.35 2.68 -11.73
CA MET A 355 0.60 3.51 -12.91
C MET A 355 -0.68 3.70 -13.74
N TYR A 356 -1.46 2.64 -13.94
CA TYR A 356 -2.76 2.74 -14.61
C TYR A 356 -3.71 3.71 -13.90
N LEU A 357 -3.89 3.56 -12.58
CA LEU A 357 -4.79 4.42 -11.82
C LEU A 357 -4.25 5.87 -11.70
N ALA A 358 -2.94 6.05 -11.62
CA ALA A 358 -2.33 7.38 -11.65
C ALA A 358 -2.60 8.08 -12.98
N SER A 359 -2.41 7.42 -14.12
CA SER A 359 -2.72 7.98 -15.44
C SER A 359 -4.21 8.33 -15.62
N MET A 360 -5.09 7.64 -14.89
CA MET A 360 -6.53 7.90 -14.95
C MET A 360 -7.00 9.04 -14.06
N TYR A 361 -6.37 9.28 -12.91
CA TYR A 361 -6.94 10.13 -11.86
C TYR A 361 -6.00 11.16 -11.24
N CYS A 362 -4.67 11.03 -11.42
CA CYS A 362 -3.73 12.00 -10.91
C CYS A 362 -3.69 13.23 -11.82
N ALA A 363 -3.94 14.39 -11.26
CA ALA A 363 -3.95 15.66 -12.01
C ALA A 363 -3.23 16.76 -11.23
N ASP A 364 -2.39 17.53 -11.92
CA ASP A 364 -1.61 18.61 -11.30
C ASP A 364 -2.33 19.95 -11.31
N SER A 365 -3.39 20.08 -12.10
CA SER A 365 -4.22 21.28 -12.20
C SER A 365 -5.68 20.94 -12.40
N GLU A 366 -6.57 21.92 -12.15
CA GLU A 366 -8.00 21.77 -12.45
C GLU A 366 -8.25 21.53 -13.94
N PHE A 367 -7.46 22.14 -14.82
CA PHE A 367 -7.56 21.93 -16.25
C PHE A 367 -7.12 20.51 -16.64
N HIS A 368 -6.02 20.00 -16.07
CA HIS A 368 -5.58 18.63 -16.26
C HIS A 368 -6.64 17.61 -15.76
N ASP A 369 -7.31 17.87 -14.60
CA ASP A 369 -8.43 17.02 -14.17
C ASP A 369 -9.58 17.03 -15.20
N LEU A 370 -9.87 18.15 -15.81
CA LEU A 370 -10.86 18.24 -16.88
C LEU A 370 -10.47 17.43 -18.11
N GLN A 371 -9.20 17.47 -18.50
CA GLN A 371 -8.66 16.64 -19.61
C GLN A 371 -8.85 15.15 -19.31
N LEU A 372 -8.38 14.68 -18.15
CA LEU A 372 -8.55 13.30 -17.73
C LEU A 372 -10.03 12.89 -17.64
N ARG A 373 -10.91 13.79 -17.18
CA ARG A 373 -12.37 13.53 -17.15
C ARG A 373 -12.97 13.40 -18.54
N ALA A 374 -12.51 14.19 -19.50
CA ALA A 374 -12.94 14.11 -20.89
C ALA A 374 -12.51 12.76 -21.52
N LEU A 375 -11.23 12.42 -21.38
CA LEU A 375 -10.67 11.17 -21.90
C LEU A 375 -11.40 9.93 -21.38
N ARG A 376 -11.69 9.88 -20.07
CA ARG A 376 -12.45 8.76 -19.46
C ARG A 376 -13.89 8.61 -20.00
N LYS A 377 -14.48 9.71 -20.52
CA LYS A 377 -15.85 9.70 -21.05
C LYS A 377 -15.93 9.42 -22.54
N ILE A 378 -14.81 9.33 -23.22
CA ILE A 378 -14.73 8.95 -24.62
C ILE A 378 -14.54 7.43 -24.72
N PRO A 379 -15.58 6.66 -25.13
CA PRO A 379 -15.45 5.23 -25.34
C PRO A 379 -14.60 4.93 -26.59
N GLU A 380 -14.12 3.71 -26.73
CA GLU A 380 -13.35 3.26 -27.91
C GLU A 380 -14.10 3.48 -29.22
N SER A 381 -15.42 3.29 -29.20
CA SER A 381 -16.29 3.58 -30.36
C SER A 381 -16.37 5.06 -30.74
N GLY A 382 -15.87 5.94 -29.86
CA GLY A 382 -15.96 7.40 -29.99
C GLY A 382 -17.28 7.96 -29.42
N ILE A 383 -17.32 9.30 -29.29
CA ILE A 383 -18.47 10.03 -28.77
C ILE A 383 -18.70 11.32 -29.57
N LEU A 384 -19.96 11.66 -29.82
CA LEU A 384 -20.31 12.90 -30.48
C LEU A 384 -20.11 14.13 -29.56
N HIS A 385 -19.67 15.25 -30.15
CA HIS A 385 -19.43 16.54 -29.48
C HIS A 385 -20.53 16.91 -28.49
N ASN A 386 -21.80 16.95 -28.96
CA ASN A 386 -22.93 17.35 -28.14
C ASN A 386 -23.17 16.41 -26.94
N LYS A 387 -22.90 15.10 -27.11
CA LYS A 387 -23.05 14.10 -26.04
C LYS A 387 -21.93 14.25 -25.00
N LEU A 388 -20.70 14.47 -25.45
CA LEU A 388 -19.56 14.67 -24.55
C LEU A 388 -19.72 15.97 -23.76
N LEU A 389 -20.11 17.08 -24.41
CA LEU A 389 -20.40 18.36 -23.77
C LEU A 389 -21.43 18.22 -22.64
N LYS A 390 -22.53 17.53 -22.89
CA LYS A 390 -23.55 17.26 -21.88
C LYS A 390 -23.01 16.40 -20.72
N ASN A 391 -22.20 15.41 -21.04
CA ASN A 391 -21.62 14.50 -20.02
C ASN A 391 -20.60 15.18 -19.11
N LEU A 392 -19.93 16.23 -19.58
CA LEU A 392 -18.95 16.99 -18.81
C LEU A 392 -19.57 18.14 -18.02
N HIS A 393 -20.79 18.56 -18.35
CA HIS A 393 -21.49 19.68 -17.73
C HIS A 393 -20.68 20.99 -17.75
N LEU A 394 -19.97 21.25 -18.87
CA LEU A 394 -19.14 22.45 -19.05
C LEU A 394 -19.83 23.51 -19.87
N PRO A 395 -19.50 24.81 -19.68
CA PRO A 395 -19.82 25.86 -20.65
C PRO A 395 -19.20 25.57 -22.01
N ALA A 396 -19.87 25.95 -23.10
CA ALA A 396 -19.40 25.62 -24.47
C ALA A 396 -17.99 26.21 -24.76
N SER A 397 -17.64 27.37 -24.23
CA SER A 397 -16.31 27.98 -24.39
C SER A 397 -15.22 27.15 -23.73
N GLN A 398 -15.40 26.73 -22.48
CA GLN A 398 -14.46 25.87 -21.76
C GLN A 398 -14.32 24.49 -22.42
N PHE A 399 -15.45 23.92 -22.91
CA PHE A 399 -15.42 22.67 -23.63
C PHE A 399 -14.66 22.77 -24.95
N GLY A 400 -14.81 23.89 -25.68
CA GLY A 400 -14.04 24.15 -26.90
C GLY A 400 -12.53 24.17 -26.64
N GLU A 401 -12.10 24.97 -25.66
CA GLU A 401 -10.68 25.07 -25.27
C GLU A 401 -10.11 23.71 -24.83
N LEU A 402 -10.87 22.96 -24.06
CA LEU A 402 -10.50 21.60 -23.61
C LEU A 402 -10.28 20.66 -24.80
N MET A 403 -11.25 20.60 -25.72
CA MET A 403 -11.18 19.69 -26.86
C MET A 403 -10.13 20.08 -27.87
N ASP A 404 -9.93 21.40 -28.09
CA ASP A 404 -8.87 21.90 -28.95
C ASP A 404 -7.48 21.54 -28.40
N THR A 405 -7.31 21.64 -27.08
CA THR A 405 -6.06 21.21 -26.41
C THR A 405 -5.82 19.70 -26.59
N LEU A 406 -6.82 18.86 -26.30
CA LEU A 406 -6.73 17.41 -26.43
C LEU A 406 -6.46 16.93 -27.88
N VAL A 407 -6.96 17.66 -28.85
CA VAL A 407 -6.70 17.39 -30.28
C VAL A 407 -5.30 17.85 -30.67
N LEU A 408 -4.88 19.02 -30.20
CA LEU A 408 -3.54 19.56 -30.48
C LEU A 408 -2.42 18.73 -29.81
N SER A 409 -2.68 18.19 -28.61
CA SER A 409 -1.76 17.27 -27.92
C SER A 409 -1.70 15.86 -28.55
N GLY A 410 -2.62 15.57 -29.48
CA GLY A 410 -2.71 14.25 -30.11
C GLY A 410 -3.41 13.18 -29.28
N GLU A 411 -3.94 13.51 -28.10
CA GLU A 411 -4.64 12.55 -27.23
C GLU A 411 -6.05 12.17 -27.74
N VAL A 412 -6.65 13.06 -28.54
CA VAL A 412 -7.97 12.86 -29.14
C VAL A 412 -7.94 13.15 -30.62
N VAL A 413 -8.50 12.25 -31.40
CA VAL A 413 -8.70 12.45 -32.84
C VAL A 413 -10.11 12.96 -33.07
N ARG A 414 -10.21 14.08 -33.80
CA ARG A 414 -11.47 14.62 -34.28
C ARG A 414 -11.80 14.03 -35.64
N ILE A 415 -12.86 13.24 -35.73
CA ILE A 415 -13.33 12.64 -36.96
C ILE A 415 -14.51 13.48 -37.48
N SER A 416 -14.39 13.98 -38.71
CA SER A 416 -15.47 14.70 -39.37
C SER A 416 -16.67 13.78 -39.47
N GLY A 417 -17.73 14.08 -38.72
CA GLY A 417 -18.97 13.30 -38.70
C GLY A 417 -19.94 13.80 -39.76
N THR A 418 -21.23 13.45 -39.60
CA THR A 418 -22.35 13.87 -40.46
C THR A 418 -22.55 15.40 -40.48
N SER A 419 -21.85 16.17 -39.64
CA SER A 419 -21.92 17.62 -39.60
C SER A 419 -20.65 18.16 -38.90
N ASP A 420 -20.05 19.22 -39.45
CA ASP A 420 -18.90 19.94 -38.84
C ASP A 420 -19.23 20.52 -37.45
N ARG A 421 -20.51 20.73 -37.15
CA ARG A 421 -20.97 21.25 -35.84
C ARG A 421 -21.08 20.18 -34.76
N ASN A 422 -21.00 18.88 -35.11
CA ASN A 422 -21.12 17.79 -34.16
C ASN A 422 -20.13 16.65 -34.51
N PRO A 423 -18.82 16.92 -34.47
CA PRO A 423 -17.81 15.91 -34.81
C PRO A 423 -17.82 14.74 -33.83
N LEU A 424 -17.27 13.60 -34.25
CA LEU A 424 -16.99 12.46 -33.41
C LEU A 424 -15.57 12.59 -32.84
N TYR A 425 -15.44 12.41 -31.55
CA TYR A 425 -14.14 12.35 -30.86
C TYR A 425 -13.81 10.89 -30.53
N LYS A 426 -12.59 10.48 -30.80
CA LYS A 426 -12.01 9.21 -30.33
C LYS A 426 -10.70 9.49 -29.63
N VAL A 427 -10.37 8.69 -28.62
CA VAL A 427 -9.03 8.71 -28.06
C VAL A 427 -8.07 8.18 -29.14
N ALA A 428 -6.94 8.86 -29.33
CA ALA A 428 -5.90 8.38 -30.22
C ALA A 428 -5.35 7.06 -29.65
N ASN A 429 -5.22 6.05 -30.51
CA ASN A 429 -4.49 4.84 -30.17
C ASN A 429 -3.05 5.08 -30.66
N ASP A 430 -2.08 4.81 -29.83
CA ASP A 430 -0.69 4.69 -30.27
C ASP A 430 -0.61 3.42 -31.15
N ASP A 431 -0.52 3.60 -32.47
CA ASP A 431 -0.21 2.53 -33.42
C ASP A 431 1.31 2.25 -33.42
#